data_99bc62f1658e144eb82e01c9300d3992
#
_entry.id   99bc62f1658e144eb82e01c9300d3992
#
_cell.length_a   1.000
_cell.length_b   1.000
_cell.length_c   1.000
_cell.angle_alpha   90.00
_cell.angle_beta   90.00
_cell.angle_gamma   90.00
#
_symmetry.space_group_name_H-M   'P 1'
#
loop_
_entity.id
_entity.type
_entity.pdbx_description
1 polymer ?
#
loop_
_entity_poly.entity_id
_entity_poly.type
_entity_poly.pdbx_seq_one_letter_code
_entity_poly.pdbx_strand_id
1 'polypeptide(L)'
;MKTSIKTTPFYLLFLISIFFSKNLLAQEKYERESRIKQKNVPTEALHFFDSISNINKIKWYKEEGLNKISFEAKFKINRTKYSVEFDSLGNIEDIEIEVDWRDLKTQLKDTISAQLNKNCNSHKITKLQIQYTGSKADLWHQLKYQAINPNAIVHYELIVKCRQSKDVNLFEYLFSEFGKIVSVSKIVFKNSSHLEY
;
A
#
# COMPACT_ATOMS: atom_id res chain seq x y z
N MET A 1 29.10 -59.79 -37.97
CA MET A 1 28.09 -59.22 -37.02
C MET A 1 28.35 -57.73 -36.85
N LYS A 2 27.49 -56.86 -37.43
CA LYS A 2 27.61 -55.42 -37.32
C LYS A 2 26.56 -54.92 -36.27
N THR A 3 27.01 -54.47 -35.13
CA THR A 3 26.19 -53.87 -34.10
C THR A 3 25.96 -52.43 -34.47
N SER A 4 24.72 -52.09 -34.81
CA SER A 4 24.26 -50.69 -35.04
C SER A 4 23.95 -50.02 -33.70
N ILE A 5 24.71 -49.01 -33.35
CA ILE A 5 24.45 -48.12 -32.21
C ILE A 5 23.42 -47.09 -32.64
N LYS A 6 22.20 -47.21 -32.12
CA LYS A 6 21.15 -46.17 -32.27
C LYS A 6 21.45 -45.04 -31.34
N THR A 7 21.91 -43.91 -31.86
CA THR A 7 22.01 -42.64 -31.15
C THR A 7 20.65 -41.98 -31.08
N THR A 8 20.04 -41.97 -29.91
CA THR A 8 18.81 -41.25 -29.63
C THR A 8 19.15 -39.73 -29.55
N PRO A 9 18.38 -38.85 -30.20
CA PRO A 9 18.62 -37.43 -30.12
C PRO A 9 18.13 -36.88 -28.77
N PHE A 10 19.06 -36.57 -27.89
CA PHE A 10 18.84 -35.91 -26.58
C PHE A 10 18.80 -34.37 -26.70
N TYR A 11 18.29 -33.86 -27.81
CA TYR A 11 18.22 -32.44 -28.12
C TYR A 11 16.79 -32.02 -28.37
N LEU A 12 15.92 -31.96 -27.36
CA LEU A 12 14.68 -31.16 -27.45
C LEU A 12 13.99 -30.91 -26.10
N LEU A 13 14.74 -30.57 -25.08
CA LEU A 13 14.12 -30.22 -23.78
C LEU A 13 14.74 -28.96 -23.15
N PHE A 14 15.31 -28.08 -23.97
CA PHE A 14 16.00 -26.89 -23.44
C PHE A 14 15.54 -25.57 -24.07
N LEU A 15 14.28 -25.45 -24.43
CA LEU A 15 13.79 -24.20 -25.02
C LEU A 15 12.33 -23.89 -24.68
N ILE A 16 11.92 -23.98 -23.39
CA ILE A 16 10.68 -23.32 -22.94
C ILE A 16 10.90 -22.79 -21.50
N SER A 17 11.95 -22.03 -21.28
CA SER A 17 11.92 -21.01 -20.24
C SER A 17 11.40 -19.72 -20.89
N ILE A 18 10.15 -19.74 -21.27
CA ILE A 18 9.44 -18.54 -21.69
C ILE A 18 9.44 -17.63 -20.45
N PHE A 19 10.21 -16.56 -20.56
CA PHE A 19 10.18 -15.39 -19.70
C PHE A 19 8.73 -14.94 -19.50
N PHE A 20 8.10 -15.41 -18.44
CA PHE A 20 6.95 -14.74 -17.86
C PHE A 20 7.51 -13.48 -17.19
N SER A 21 7.89 -12.49 -17.98
CA SER A 21 7.91 -11.12 -17.53
C SER A 21 6.47 -10.79 -17.11
N LYS A 22 6.17 -10.95 -15.83
CA LYS A 22 4.97 -10.39 -15.24
C LYS A 22 5.10 -8.88 -15.44
N ASN A 23 4.51 -8.35 -16.50
CA ASN A 23 4.22 -6.95 -16.58
C ASN A 23 3.32 -6.69 -15.38
N LEU A 24 3.85 -6.01 -14.36
CA LEU A 24 3.04 -5.41 -13.30
C LEU A 24 2.20 -4.34 -13.99
N LEU A 25 1.06 -4.73 -14.54
CA LEU A 25 0.04 -3.78 -14.95
C LEU A 25 -0.43 -3.11 -13.66
N ALA A 26 -0.21 -1.83 -13.54
CA ALA A 26 -0.73 -1.06 -12.43
C ALA A 26 -2.25 -1.22 -12.43
N GLN A 27 -2.80 -1.76 -11.35
CA GLN A 27 -4.23 -1.87 -11.17
C GLN A 27 -4.82 -0.47 -10.98
N GLU A 28 -5.96 -0.17 -11.60
CA GLU A 28 -6.64 1.10 -11.36
C GLU A 28 -7.30 1.05 -9.97
N LYS A 29 -6.91 2.00 -9.11
CA LYS A 29 -7.47 2.19 -7.78
C LYS A 29 -8.48 3.33 -7.84
N TYR A 30 -9.75 2.98 -7.76
CA TYR A 30 -10.84 3.93 -7.63
C TYR A 30 -11.20 4.02 -6.17
N GLU A 31 -10.99 5.17 -5.57
CA GLU A 31 -11.41 5.44 -4.20
C GLU A 31 -12.17 6.75 -4.13
N ARG A 32 -13.29 6.70 -3.45
CA ARG A 32 -14.05 7.85 -3.04
C ARG A 32 -14.05 7.92 -1.53
N GLU A 33 -13.19 8.77 -0.98
CA GLU A 33 -13.17 9.07 0.44
C GLU A 33 -14.28 10.09 0.78
N SER A 34 -15.06 9.81 1.80
CA SER A 34 -16.06 10.71 2.34
C SER A 34 -16.01 10.75 3.86
N ARG A 35 -16.01 11.99 4.43
CA ARG A 35 -16.03 12.16 5.87
C ARG A 35 -17.39 11.73 6.44
N ILE A 36 -17.37 10.92 7.50
CA ILE A 36 -18.58 10.42 8.15
C ILE A 36 -18.61 10.80 9.65
N LYS A 37 -19.81 10.72 10.23
CA LYS A 37 -20.01 10.86 11.68
C LYS A 37 -19.72 9.52 12.35
N GLN A 38 -19.22 9.56 13.58
CA GLN A 38 -18.91 8.38 14.39
C GLN A 38 -20.07 7.37 14.48
N LYS A 39 -21.31 7.83 14.53
CA LYS A 39 -22.51 6.96 14.57
C LYS A 39 -22.70 6.08 13.32
N ASN A 40 -21.98 6.37 12.24
CA ASN A 40 -22.03 5.61 10.99
C ASN A 40 -20.81 4.68 10.83
N VAL A 41 -19.96 4.58 11.85
CA VAL A 41 -18.80 3.70 11.90
C VAL A 41 -19.22 2.36 12.48
N PRO A 42 -18.73 1.22 11.97
CA PRO A 42 -18.97 -0.08 12.58
C PRO A 42 -18.54 -0.10 14.04
N THR A 43 -19.34 -0.71 14.89
CA THR A 43 -19.12 -0.77 16.35
C THR A 43 -17.77 -1.41 16.68
N GLU A 44 -17.37 -2.44 15.94
CA GLU A 44 -16.09 -3.13 16.12
C GLU A 44 -14.87 -2.21 15.92
N ALA A 45 -14.95 -1.31 14.91
CA ALA A 45 -13.91 -0.31 14.68
C ALA A 45 -13.86 0.73 15.82
N LEU A 46 -15.00 1.10 16.40
CA LEU A 46 -15.03 2.00 17.56
C LEU A 46 -14.39 1.34 18.79
N HIS A 47 -14.71 0.07 19.07
CA HIS A 47 -14.17 -0.69 20.19
C HIS A 47 -12.65 -0.87 20.13
N PHE A 48 -12.07 -0.81 18.94
CA PHE A 48 -10.60 -0.88 18.79
C PHE A 48 -9.90 0.24 19.58
N PHE A 49 -10.55 1.40 19.76
CA PHE A 49 -9.97 2.57 20.42
C PHE A 49 -10.34 2.72 21.89
N ASP A 50 -11.24 1.92 22.44
CA ASP A 50 -11.80 2.12 23.81
C ASP A 50 -10.77 2.22 24.93
N SER A 51 -9.62 1.58 24.79
CA SER A 51 -8.55 1.59 25.80
C SER A 51 -7.28 2.29 25.38
N ILE A 52 -7.35 3.14 24.34
CA ILE A 52 -6.23 3.94 23.84
C ILE A 52 -6.45 5.39 24.23
N SER A 53 -5.80 5.85 25.30
CA SER A 53 -6.07 7.13 25.95
C SER A 53 -5.34 8.34 25.37
N ASN A 54 -4.36 8.13 24.50
CA ASN A 54 -3.51 9.20 23.97
C ASN A 54 -4.00 9.81 22.65
N ILE A 55 -5.24 9.49 22.23
CA ILE A 55 -5.87 10.02 21.04
C ILE A 55 -6.98 11.00 21.44
N ASN A 56 -6.78 12.29 21.16
CA ASN A 56 -7.72 13.33 21.56
C ASN A 56 -8.91 13.49 20.62
N LYS A 57 -8.74 13.22 19.32
CA LYS A 57 -9.77 13.44 18.29
C LYS A 57 -9.54 12.55 17.08
N ILE A 58 -10.49 11.71 16.81
CA ILE A 58 -10.54 10.88 15.61
C ILE A 58 -11.46 11.53 14.58
N LYS A 59 -10.99 11.58 13.31
CA LYS A 59 -11.80 11.91 12.15
C LYS A 59 -12.06 10.62 11.39
N TRP A 60 -13.32 10.31 11.17
CA TRP A 60 -13.74 9.10 10.48
C TRP A 60 -14.06 9.36 9.02
N TYR A 61 -13.63 8.46 8.17
CA TYR A 61 -13.88 8.46 6.75
C TYR A 61 -14.43 7.10 6.32
N LYS A 62 -15.25 7.10 5.28
CA LYS A 62 -15.69 5.92 4.55
C LYS A 62 -15.04 5.98 3.19
N GLU A 63 -14.41 4.91 2.79
CA GLU A 63 -13.83 4.73 1.47
C GLU A 63 -14.64 3.74 0.68
N GLU A 64 -14.98 4.12 -0.54
CA GLU A 64 -15.77 3.32 -1.48
C GLU A 64 -14.93 3.07 -2.72
N GLY A 65 -14.38 1.87 -2.84
CA GLY A 65 -13.70 1.36 -4.02
C GLY A 65 -14.68 0.67 -4.97
N LEU A 66 -14.17 0.04 -6.03
CA LEU A 66 -15.01 -0.70 -6.99
C LEU A 66 -15.73 -1.89 -6.35
N ASN A 67 -15.02 -2.63 -5.48
CA ASN A 67 -15.53 -3.88 -4.89
C ASN A 67 -15.32 -3.93 -3.38
N LYS A 68 -14.89 -2.84 -2.76
CA LYS A 68 -14.55 -2.80 -1.34
C LYS A 68 -15.10 -1.52 -0.71
N ILE A 69 -15.60 -1.66 0.50
CA ILE A 69 -15.91 -0.55 1.41
C ILE A 69 -14.99 -0.73 2.59
N SER A 70 -14.29 0.34 2.99
CA SER A 70 -13.49 0.40 4.20
C SER A 70 -13.84 1.65 5.03
N PHE A 71 -13.40 1.64 6.27
CA PHE A 71 -13.52 2.76 7.18
C PHE A 71 -12.14 3.15 7.69
N GLU A 72 -11.88 4.43 7.75
CA GLU A 72 -10.57 4.93 8.14
C GLU A 72 -10.70 5.92 9.29
N ALA A 73 -9.86 5.73 10.30
CA ALA A 73 -9.71 6.61 11.45
C ALA A 73 -8.44 7.44 11.32
N LYS A 74 -8.55 8.75 11.07
CA LYS A 74 -7.41 9.67 11.00
C LYS A 74 -7.28 10.49 12.27
N PHE A 75 -6.10 10.49 12.87
CA PHE A 75 -5.80 11.24 14.10
C PHE A 75 -4.31 11.60 14.21
N LYS A 76 -3.94 12.25 15.31
CA LYS A 76 -2.54 12.57 15.61
C LYS A 76 -2.17 12.13 17.01
N ILE A 77 -0.96 11.58 17.15
CA ILE A 77 -0.28 11.37 18.41
C ILE A 77 1.05 12.12 18.32
N ASN A 78 1.32 13.02 19.28
CA ASN A 78 2.58 13.79 19.32
C ASN A 78 2.95 14.49 17.99
N ARG A 79 1.96 15.06 17.28
CA ARG A 79 2.05 15.69 15.95
C ARG A 79 2.21 14.73 14.78
N THR A 80 2.56 13.48 14.99
CA THR A 80 2.61 12.45 13.95
C THR A 80 1.19 12.08 13.52
N LYS A 81 0.95 11.98 12.22
CA LYS A 81 -0.34 11.58 11.66
C LYS A 81 -0.41 10.07 11.57
N TYR A 82 -1.54 9.54 11.98
CA TYR A 82 -1.90 8.13 11.92
C TYR A 82 -3.18 7.95 11.12
N SER A 83 -3.23 6.88 10.37
CA SER A 83 -4.41 6.29 9.80
C SER A 83 -4.56 4.87 10.33
N VAL A 84 -5.77 4.44 10.62
CA VAL A 84 -6.11 3.05 10.94
C VAL A 84 -7.25 2.63 10.04
N GLU A 85 -7.03 1.61 9.23
CA GLU A 85 -8.01 1.10 8.29
C GLU A 85 -8.75 -0.12 8.85
N PHE A 86 -10.04 -0.19 8.53
CA PHE A 86 -10.96 -1.24 8.93
C PHE A 86 -11.77 -1.71 7.72
N ASP A 87 -12.04 -2.99 7.66
CA ASP A 87 -12.97 -3.55 6.67
C ASP A 87 -14.43 -3.08 6.90
N SER A 88 -15.33 -3.51 6.04
CA SER A 88 -16.76 -3.15 6.12
C SER A 88 -17.46 -3.64 7.39
N LEU A 89 -16.88 -4.60 8.11
CA LEU A 89 -17.38 -5.13 9.37
C LEU A 89 -16.74 -4.44 10.60
N GLY A 90 -15.70 -3.65 10.38
CA GLY A 90 -14.94 -2.96 11.43
C GLY A 90 -13.74 -3.77 11.96
N ASN A 91 -13.33 -4.85 11.29
CA ASN A 91 -12.08 -5.52 11.62
C ASN A 91 -10.92 -4.68 11.13
N ILE A 92 -9.88 -4.55 11.96
CA ILE A 92 -8.68 -3.79 11.56
C ILE A 92 -7.95 -4.48 10.41
N GLU A 93 -7.54 -3.71 9.42
CA GLU A 93 -6.72 -4.15 8.29
C GLU A 93 -5.27 -3.76 8.48
N ASP A 94 -5.02 -2.49 8.81
CA ASP A 94 -3.66 -1.97 9.04
C ASP A 94 -3.63 -0.69 9.89
N ILE A 95 -2.41 -0.26 10.19
CA ILE A 95 -2.08 1.03 10.77
C ILE A 95 -1.03 1.69 9.89
N GLU A 96 -1.26 2.94 9.52
CA GLU A 96 -0.34 3.74 8.75
C GLU A 96 0.17 4.94 9.55
N ILE A 97 1.45 5.23 9.41
CA ILE A 97 2.13 6.35 10.07
C ILE A 97 2.80 7.20 9.00
N GLU A 98 2.36 8.46 8.87
CA GLU A 98 3.00 9.40 7.94
C GLU A 98 4.39 9.78 8.44
N VAL A 99 5.40 9.62 7.59
CA VAL A 99 6.80 9.90 7.89
C VAL A 99 7.43 10.76 6.80
N ASP A 100 8.54 11.44 7.11
CA ASP A 100 9.29 12.19 6.12
C ASP A 100 10.25 11.26 5.36
N TRP A 101 10.43 11.51 4.07
CA TRP A 101 11.40 10.77 3.24
C TRP A 101 12.81 10.80 3.83
N ARG A 102 13.17 11.89 4.51
CA ARG A 102 14.48 12.07 5.15
C ARG A 102 14.73 11.09 6.29
N ASP A 103 13.66 10.62 6.95
CA ASP A 103 13.72 9.73 8.11
C ASP A 103 14.02 8.27 7.72
N LEU A 104 13.87 7.92 6.43
CA LEU A 104 14.20 6.59 5.96
C LEU A 104 15.71 6.35 5.91
N LYS A 105 16.11 5.11 6.17
CA LYS A 105 17.52 4.66 6.02
C LYS A 105 17.98 4.87 4.58
N THR A 106 19.23 5.31 4.39
CA THR A 106 19.81 5.61 3.07
C THR A 106 19.66 4.45 2.09
N GLN A 107 20.03 3.23 2.49
CA GLN A 107 19.92 2.04 1.65
C GLN A 107 18.49 1.79 1.14
N LEU A 108 17.47 2.01 1.98
CA LEU A 108 16.06 1.86 1.61
C LEU A 108 15.66 2.94 0.60
N LYS A 109 16.06 4.20 0.84
CA LYS A 109 15.84 5.32 -0.09
C LYS A 109 16.43 5.05 -1.47
N ASP A 110 17.67 4.56 -1.51
CA ASP A 110 18.37 4.25 -2.75
C ASP A 110 17.65 3.13 -3.53
N THR A 111 17.21 2.08 -2.81
CA THR A 111 16.47 0.97 -3.42
C THR A 111 15.13 1.42 -4.00
N ILE A 112 14.34 2.17 -3.24
CA ILE A 112 13.05 2.71 -3.68
C ILE A 112 13.26 3.66 -4.87
N SER A 113 14.21 4.60 -4.77
CA SER A 113 14.51 5.56 -5.84
C SER A 113 14.92 4.86 -7.14
N ALA A 114 15.75 3.82 -7.05
CA ALA A 114 16.15 3.05 -8.23
C ALA A 114 14.94 2.39 -8.93
N GLN A 115 13.96 1.92 -8.19
CA GLN A 115 12.75 1.34 -8.76
C GLN A 115 11.80 2.39 -9.33
N LEU A 116 11.62 3.52 -8.67
CA LEU A 116 10.83 4.64 -9.19
C LEU A 116 11.43 5.19 -10.49
N ASN A 117 12.76 5.31 -10.57
CA ASN A 117 13.47 5.76 -11.78
C ASN A 117 13.34 4.79 -12.96
N LYS A 118 13.11 3.50 -12.72
CA LYS A 118 12.81 2.54 -13.80
C LYS A 118 11.40 2.70 -14.36
N ASN A 119 10.46 3.13 -13.53
CA ASN A 119 9.05 3.21 -13.87
C ASN A 119 8.61 4.60 -14.33
N CYS A 120 9.33 5.65 -13.94
CA CYS A 120 9.02 7.05 -14.21
C CYS A 120 10.20 7.76 -14.87
N ASN A 121 9.95 8.51 -15.94
CA ASN A 121 10.96 9.41 -16.51
C ASN A 121 11.38 10.52 -15.52
N SER A 122 10.42 10.96 -14.71
CA SER A 122 10.66 11.80 -13.53
C SER A 122 9.54 11.53 -12.51
N HIS A 123 9.84 11.70 -11.23
CA HIS A 123 8.85 11.47 -10.19
C HIS A 123 8.97 12.46 -9.03
N LYS A 124 7.87 12.60 -8.29
CA LYS A 124 7.81 13.33 -7.03
C LYS A 124 6.98 12.53 -6.03
N ILE A 125 7.57 12.15 -4.92
CA ILE A 125 6.86 11.56 -3.79
C ILE A 125 6.05 12.67 -3.12
N THR A 126 4.75 12.49 -3.00
CA THR A 126 3.81 13.46 -2.41
C THR A 126 3.33 13.06 -1.03
N LYS A 127 3.35 11.76 -0.72
CA LYS A 127 3.01 11.19 0.59
C LYS A 127 3.87 9.95 0.80
N LEU A 128 4.29 9.72 2.02
CA LEU A 128 4.97 8.51 2.47
C LEU A 128 4.40 8.09 3.81
N GLN A 129 4.03 6.82 3.90
CA GLN A 129 3.55 6.20 5.13
C GLN A 129 4.30 4.89 5.37
N ILE A 130 4.48 4.55 6.63
CA ILE A 130 4.83 3.18 7.04
C ILE A 130 3.53 2.49 7.37
N GLN A 131 3.23 1.41 6.65
CA GLN A 131 2.07 0.57 6.87
C GLN A 131 2.47 -0.64 7.70
N TYR A 132 1.68 -0.93 8.72
CA TYR A 132 1.83 -2.09 9.59
C TYR A 132 0.60 -2.96 9.47
N THR A 133 0.79 -4.22 9.07
CA THR A 133 -0.26 -5.24 9.02
C THR A 133 0.07 -6.37 9.99
N GLY A 134 -0.96 -7.06 10.50
CA GLY A 134 -0.75 -8.14 11.48
C GLY A 134 -2.04 -8.54 12.19
N SER A 135 -1.93 -9.27 13.30
CA SER A 135 -3.10 -9.59 14.10
C SER A 135 -3.68 -8.33 14.79
N LYS A 136 -4.99 -8.34 15.07
CA LYS A 136 -5.65 -7.27 15.83
C LYS A 136 -4.91 -6.96 17.14
N ALA A 137 -4.45 -7.97 17.84
CA ALA A 137 -3.75 -7.83 19.12
C ALA A 137 -2.40 -7.14 18.95
N ASP A 138 -1.63 -7.51 17.91
CA ASP A 138 -0.32 -6.91 17.61
C ASP A 138 -0.46 -5.44 17.23
N LEU A 139 -1.40 -5.12 16.34
CA LEU A 139 -1.66 -3.75 15.87
C LEU A 139 -2.20 -2.86 17.01
N TRP A 140 -3.11 -3.41 17.84
CA TRP A 140 -3.60 -2.70 19.01
C TRP A 140 -2.48 -2.40 20.01
N HIS A 141 -1.62 -3.39 20.28
CA HIS A 141 -0.47 -3.24 21.18
C HIS A 141 0.49 -2.16 20.66
N GLN A 142 0.80 -2.20 19.37
CA GLN A 142 1.67 -1.22 18.72
C GLN A 142 1.11 0.21 18.86
N LEU A 143 -0.18 0.41 18.60
CA LEU A 143 -0.80 1.73 18.69
C LEU A 143 -0.88 2.23 20.13
N LYS A 144 -1.27 1.36 21.07
CA LYS A 144 -1.42 1.70 22.48
C LYS A 144 -0.11 2.11 23.13
N TYR A 145 0.95 1.36 22.88
CA TYR A 145 2.25 1.60 23.51
C TYR A 145 3.22 2.39 22.63
N GLN A 146 2.83 2.73 21.40
CA GLN A 146 3.67 3.43 20.40
C GLN A 146 5.02 2.74 20.20
N ALA A 147 5.04 1.41 20.27
CA ALA A 147 6.21 0.57 20.13
C ALA A 147 6.05 -0.34 18.93
N ILE A 148 7.09 -0.46 18.11
CA ILE A 148 7.08 -1.36 16.95
C ILE A 148 6.90 -2.78 17.45
N ASN A 149 5.84 -3.47 16.99
CA ASN A 149 5.66 -4.88 17.28
C ASN A 149 6.48 -5.72 16.29
N PRO A 150 7.38 -6.61 16.76
CA PRO A 150 8.22 -7.43 15.88
C PRO A 150 7.42 -8.42 15.03
N ASN A 151 6.17 -8.71 15.38
CA ASN A 151 5.29 -9.58 14.60
C ASN A 151 4.52 -8.85 13.51
N ALA A 152 4.54 -7.52 13.50
CA ALA A 152 3.89 -6.74 12.44
C ALA A 152 4.70 -6.81 11.14
N ILE A 153 4.00 -7.00 10.03
CA ILE A 153 4.59 -6.91 8.70
C ILE A 153 4.67 -5.43 8.34
N VAL A 154 5.84 -5.00 7.88
CA VAL A 154 6.12 -3.60 7.56
C VAL A 154 6.15 -3.41 6.05
N HIS A 155 5.38 -2.44 5.57
CA HIS A 155 5.46 -1.93 4.21
C HIS A 155 5.67 -0.41 4.22
N TYR A 156 6.06 0.11 3.07
CA TYR A 156 6.14 1.55 2.82
C TYR A 156 5.17 1.88 1.69
N GLU A 157 4.16 2.69 1.99
CA GLU A 157 3.23 3.19 1.00
C GLU A 157 3.66 4.58 0.54
N LEU A 158 3.78 4.75 -0.77
CA LEU A 158 4.17 6.01 -1.39
C LEU A 158 3.14 6.45 -2.42
N ILE A 159 2.64 7.67 -2.26
CA ILE A 159 1.90 8.34 -3.32
C ILE A 159 2.89 9.13 -4.18
N VAL A 160 2.99 8.75 -5.43
CA VAL A 160 4.01 9.24 -6.35
C VAL A 160 3.36 9.88 -7.58
N LYS A 161 3.66 11.16 -7.80
CA LYS A 161 3.40 11.81 -9.07
C LYS A 161 4.49 11.39 -10.05
N CYS A 162 4.13 10.61 -11.05
CA CYS A 162 5.03 9.96 -11.99
C CYS A 162 4.77 10.49 -13.41
N ARG A 163 5.82 10.91 -14.09
CA ARG A 163 5.79 11.26 -15.50
C ARG A 163 6.24 10.07 -16.34
N GLN A 164 5.39 9.64 -17.25
CA GLN A 164 5.67 8.61 -18.25
C GLN A 164 5.40 9.22 -19.63
N SER A 165 6.44 9.37 -20.45
CA SER A 165 6.35 10.08 -21.72
C SER A 165 5.80 11.51 -21.56
N LYS A 166 4.63 11.81 -22.12
CA LYS A 166 3.96 13.11 -22.02
C LYS A 166 2.97 13.17 -20.85
N ASP A 167 2.58 12.03 -20.31
CA ASP A 167 1.54 11.94 -19.30
C ASP A 167 2.11 12.03 -17.88
N VAL A 168 1.34 12.66 -17.00
CA VAL A 168 1.63 12.74 -15.58
C VAL A 168 0.46 12.13 -14.84
N ASN A 169 0.73 11.02 -14.18
CA ASN A 169 -0.26 10.27 -13.40
C ASN A 169 0.15 10.19 -11.93
N LEU A 170 -0.83 9.92 -11.08
CA LEU A 170 -0.62 9.64 -9.67
C LEU A 170 -0.68 8.13 -9.48
N PHE A 171 0.31 7.58 -8.78
CA PHE A 171 0.39 6.18 -8.45
C PHE A 171 0.58 6.00 -6.95
N GLU A 172 -0.02 4.94 -6.43
CA GLU A 172 0.28 4.39 -5.13
C GLU A 172 1.21 3.21 -5.32
N TYR A 173 2.35 3.26 -4.67
CA TYR A 173 3.33 2.19 -4.63
C TYR A 173 3.38 1.62 -3.22
N LEU A 174 3.23 0.31 -3.11
CA LEU A 174 3.50 -0.41 -1.88
C LEU A 174 4.86 -1.12 -2.01
N PHE A 175 5.77 -0.82 -1.10
CA PHE A 175 7.09 -1.43 -1.02
C PHE A 175 7.19 -2.30 0.23
N SER A 176 7.92 -3.42 0.13
CA SER A 176 8.30 -4.22 1.29
C SER A 176 9.28 -3.46 2.19
N GLU A 177 9.55 -3.97 3.37
CA GLU A 177 10.56 -3.45 4.30
C GLU A 177 11.98 -3.34 3.68
N PHE A 178 12.26 -4.11 2.61
CA PHE A 178 13.51 -4.06 1.85
C PHE A 178 13.45 -3.15 0.61
N GLY A 179 12.37 -2.39 0.43
CA GLY A 179 12.19 -1.49 -0.70
C GLY A 179 11.88 -2.19 -2.04
N LYS A 180 11.43 -3.45 -2.05
CA LYS A 180 10.96 -4.13 -3.26
C LYS A 180 9.49 -3.78 -3.49
N ILE A 181 9.11 -3.52 -4.74
CA ILE A 181 7.70 -3.27 -5.10
C ILE A 181 6.87 -4.52 -4.80
N VAL A 182 5.81 -4.34 -4.01
CA VAL A 182 4.78 -5.33 -3.70
C VAL A 182 3.59 -5.13 -4.63
N SER A 183 3.12 -3.90 -4.76
CA SER A 183 2.04 -3.52 -5.67
C SER A 183 2.19 -2.10 -6.19
N VAL A 184 1.54 -1.84 -7.33
CA VAL A 184 1.44 -0.51 -7.91
C VAL A 184 0.01 -0.32 -8.38
N SER A 185 -0.63 0.77 -7.95
CA SER A 185 -1.98 1.13 -8.36
C SER A 185 -2.00 2.54 -8.95
N LYS A 186 -2.65 2.72 -10.10
CA LYS A 186 -2.89 4.04 -10.66
C LYS A 186 -4.09 4.66 -9.96
N ILE A 187 -3.90 5.80 -9.32
CA ILE A 187 -4.98 6.54 -8.66
C ILE A 187 -5.80 7.26 -9.73
N VAL A 188 -7.08 6.91 -9.81
CA VAL A 188 -8.04 7.53 -10.71
C VAL A 188 -9.05 8.30 -9.87
N PHE A 189 -9.00 9.63 -9.97
CA PHE A 189 -10.02 10.48 -9.36
C PHE A 189 -11.29 10.40 -10.20
N LYS A 190 -12.39 9.96 -9.62
CA LYS A 190 -13.69 10.13 -10.23
C LYS A 190 -13.99 11.62 -10.20
N ASN A 191 -13.79 12.30 -11.34
CA ASN A 191 -14.26 13.66 -11.49
C ASN A 191 -15.76 13.64 -11.17
N SER A 192 -16.15 14.25 -10.07
CA SER A 192 -17.51 14.71 -9.92
C SER A 192 -17.66 15.80 -10.98
N SER A 193 -18.14 15.39 -12.15
CA SER A 193 -18.55 16.31 -13.21
C SER A 193 -19.81 17.04 -12.74
N HIS A 194 -19.65 17.97 -11.82
CA HIS A 194 -20.55 19.09 -11.66
C HIS A 194 -20.02 20.22 -12.53
N LEU A 195 -20.07 20.02 -13.84
CA LEU A 195 -20.31 21.11 -14.77
C LEU A 195 -21.82 21.37 -14.68
N GLU A 196 -22.26 22.04 -13.64
CA GLU A 196 -23.48 22.80 -13.67
C GLU A 196 -23.16 24.13 -14.36
N TYR A 197 -23.84 24.36 -15.46
CA TYR A 197 -23.86 25.60 -16.25
C TYR A 197 -24.50 26.74 -15.45
#